data_caeb7f21f73086164ff9545867d203bf
#
_entry.id   caeb7f21f73086164ff9545867d203bf
#
_cell.length_a   1.000
_cell.length_b   1.000
_cell.length_c   1.000
_cell.angle_alpha   90.00
_cell.angle_beta   90.00
_cell.angle_gamma   90.00
#
_symmetry.space_group_name_H-M   'P 1'
#
loop_
_entity.id
_entity.type
_entity.pdbx_description
1 polymer ?
#
loop_
_entity_poly.entity_id
_entity_poly.type
_entity_poly.pdbx_seq_one_letter_code
_entity_poly.pdbx_strand_id
1 'polypeptide(L)'
;TAEIYRQVEQIEEVIEGLVVGQIWKGDTRVVLFVRIKENSILTDELIDQIKTKIKTGASPRHVPAKIISVNDIPRTKSGKIAELAVRDLIHSIPINNITALANPECLDEYKNIKELSA
;
A
#
# COMPACT_ATOMS: atom_id res chain seq x y z
N THR A 1 -2.08 -5.37 10.55
CA THR A 1 -2.56 -4.87 9.24
C THR A 1 -3.94 -4.24 9.33
N ALA A 2 -4.88 -4.91 10.00
CA ALA A 2 -6.22 -4.35 10.18
C ALA A 2 -6.18 -3.00 10.90
N GLU A 3 -5.28 -2.84 11.85
CA GLU A 3 -5.11 -1.60 12.58
C GLU A 3 -4.67 -0.46 11.66
N ILE A 4 -3.77 -0.73 10.71
CA ILE A 4 -3.32 0.28 9.76
C ILE A 4 -4.46 0.70 8.85
N TYR A 5 -5.19 -0.27 8.29
CA TYR A 5 -6.33 0.02 7.41
C TYR A 5 -7.38 0.87 8.11
N ARG A 6 -7.70 0.54 9.35
CA ARG A 6 -8.71 1.26 10.13
C ARG A 6 -8.34 2.74 10.28
N GLN A 7 -7.08 3.04 10.54
CA GLN A 7 -6.64 4.41 10.72
C GLN A 7 -6.59 5.17 9.38
N VAL A 8 -6.05 4.53 8.34
CA VAL A 8 -5.91 5.16 7.04
C VAL A 8 -7.26 5.50 6.41
N GLU A 9 -8.25 4.63 6.57
CA GLU A 9 -9.60 4.83 6.04
C GLU A 9 -10.32 6.02 6.64
N GLN A 10 -9.88 6.53 7.80
CA GLN A 10 -10.46 7.70 8.43
C GLN A 10 -9.96 9.01 7.85
N ILE A 11 -8.93 8.98 7.01
CA ILE A 11 -8.36 10.18 6.39
C ILE A 11 -9.15 10.49 5.11
N GLU A 12 -9.72 11.71 5.06
CA GLU A 12 -10.65 12.09 3.99
C GLU A 12 -10.03 11.98 2.60
N GLU A 13 -8.78 12.39 2.44
CA GLU A 13 -8.10 12.40 1.13
C GLU A 13 -7.76 11.00 0.63
N VAL A 14 -7.81 9.99 1.49
CA VAL A 14 -7.48 8.60 1.13
C VAL A 14 -8.74 7.83 0.80
N ILE A 15 -8.80 7.27 -0.41
CA ILE A 15 -9.92 6.41 -0.82
C ILE A 15 -9.76 5.02 -0.23
N GLU A 16 -8.56 4.45 -0.35
CA GLU A 16 -8.25 3.11 0.15
C GLU A 16 -6.74 2.93 0.26
N GLY A 17 -6.33 1.88 0.95
CA GLY A 17 -4.93 1.55 1.13
C GLY A 17 -4.66 0.07 0.97
N LEU A 18 -3.39 -0.28 0.75
CA LEU A 18 -2.91 -1.65 0.71
C LEU A 18 -1.57 -1.72 1.43
N VAL A 19 -1.46 -2.64 2.39
CA VAL A 19 -0.28 -2.80 3.23
C VAL A 19 0.42 -4.11 2.89
N VAL A 20 1.74 -4.03 2.69
CA VAL A 20 2.56 -5.23 2.51
C VAL A 20 3.85 -5.08 3.32
N GLY A 21 4.49 -6.22 3.60
CA GLY A 21 5.83 -6.25 4.15
C GLY A 21 6.86 -6.38 3.04
N GLN A 22 7.86 -5.52 3.05
CA GLN A 22 9.00 -5.62 2.14
C GLN A 22 10.21 -6.13 2.91
N ILE A 23 10.89 -7.14 2.36
CA ILE A 23 12.16 -7.60 2.91
C ILE A 23 13.21 -6.56 2.53
N TRP A 24 13.86 -5.98 3.55
CA TRP A 24 14.80 -4.89 3.36
C TRP A 24 15.95 -5.00 4.36
N LYS A 25 17.17 -5.14 3.84
CA LYS A 25 18.40 -5.20 4.67
C LYS A 25 18.30 -6.23 5.80
N GLY A 26 17.81 -7.42 5.48
CA GLY A 26 17.73 -8.53 6.43
C GLY A 26 16.57 -8.48 7.42
N ASP A 27 15.65 -7.53 7.25
CA ASP A 27 14.47 -7.39 8.08
C ASP A 27 13.26 -7.11 7.18
N THR A 28 12.09 -6.95 7.79
CA THR A 28 10.86 -6.63 7.07
C THR A 28 10.39 -5.25 7.48
N ARG A 29 10.11 -4.39 6.49
CA ARG A 29 9.53 -3.07 6.74
C ARG A 29 8.13 -2.98 6.15
N VAL A 30 7.29 -2.17 6.77
CA VAL A 30 5.92 -1.96 6.32
C VAL A 30 5.89 -0.95 5.17
N VAL A 31 5.22 -1.30 4.08
CA VAL A 31 4.98 -0.40 2.94
C VAL A 31 3.48 -0.23 2.79
N LEU A 32 3.04 1.02 2.73
CA LEU A 32 1.64 1.38 2.53
C LEU A 32 1.48 2.03 1.16
N PHE A 33 0.64 1.42 0.34
CA PHE A 33 0.18 2.02 -0.91
C PHE A 33 -1.18 2.67 -0.66
N VAL A 34 -1.36 3.91 -1.11
CA VAL A 34 -2.60 4.64 -0.92
C VAL A 34 -3.15 5.13 -2.26
N ARG A 35 -4.46 5.04 -2.40
CA ARG A 35 -5.18 5.62 -3.51
C ARG A 35 -5.82 6.92 -3.01
N ILE A 36 -5.38 8.02 -3.58
CA ILE A 36 -5.74 9.36 -3.14
C ILE A 36 -6.88 9.89 -4.02
N LYS A 37 -7.77 10.71 -3.46
CA LYS A 37 -8.84 11.34 -4.21
C LYS A 37 -8.31 12.12 -5.40
N GLU A 38 -9.11 12.17 -6.47
CA GLU A 38 -8.73 12.73 -7.76
C GLU A 38 -8.19 14.16 -7.68
N ASN A 39 -8.76 14.98 -6.81
CA ASN A 39 -8.34 16.37 -6.67
C ASN A 39 -7.31 16.61 -5.57
N SER A 40 -6.72 15.53 -5.06
CA SER A 40 -5.71 15.59 -4.01
C SER A 40 -4.43 14.92 -4.48
N ILE A 41 -3.31 15.28 -3.85
CA ILE A 41 -2.02 14.64 -4.10
C ILE A 41 -1.40 14.22 -2.77
N LEU A 42 -0.48 13.26 -2.84
CA LEU A 42 0.23 12.78 -1.65
C LEU A 42 1.37 13.76 -1.33
N THR A 43 1.05 14.80 -0.56
CA THR A 43 2.02 15.79 -0.12
C THR A 43 2.77 15.29 1.12
N ASP A 44 3.85 15.98 1.49
CA ASP A 44 4.57 15.67 2.72
C ASP A 44 3.67 15.85 3.96
N GLU A 45 2.79 16.85 3.94
CA GLU A 45 1.83 17.07 5.02
C GLU A 45 0.86 15.90 5.15
N LEU A 46 0.38 15.37 4.02
CA LEU A 46 -0.54 14.24 4.04
C LEU A 46 0.18 12.97 4.52
N ILE A 47 1.41 12.76 4.09
CA ILE A 47 2.23 11.64 4.58
C ILE A 47 2.39 11.72 6.10
N ASP A 48 2.72 12.90 6.63
CA ASP A 48 2.87 13.09 8.06
C ASP A 48 1.56 12.87 8.80
N GLN A 49 0.43 13.31 8.23
CA GLN A 49 -0.89 13.07 8.79
C GLN A 49 -1.21 11.58 8.87
N ILE A 50 -0.90 10.84 7.81
CA ILE A 50 -1.10 9.38 7.77
C ILE A 50 -0.25 8.72 8.85
N LYS A 51 1.04 9.05 8.93
CA LYS A 51 1.95 8.48 9.92
C LYS A 51 1.50 8.79 11.35
N THR A 52 1.11 10.02 11.62
CA THR A 52 0.63 10.42 12.94
C THR A 52 -0.64 9.66 13.31
N LYS A 53 -1.57 9.54 12.38
CA LYS A 53 -2.82 8.81 12.61
C LYS A 53 -2.57 7.35 12.97
N ILE A 54 -1.66 6.70 12.27
CA ILE A 54 -1.30 5.31 12.55
C ILE A 54 -0.57 5.19 13.89
N LYS A 55 0.37 6.09 14.16
CA LYS A 55 1.13 6.09 15.41
C LYS A 55 0.23 6.24 16.62
N THR A 56 -0.72 7.17 16.56
CA THR A 56 -1.60 7.46 17.70
C THR A 56 -2.77 6.50 17.81
N GLY A 57 -3.30 6.03 16.69
CA GLY A 57 -4.47 5.15 16.69
C GLY A 57 -4.14 3.66 16.75
N ALA A 58 -2.94 3.27 16.38
CA ALA A 58 -2.48 1.88 16.47
C ALA A 58 -1.23 1.80 17.34
N SER A 59 -0.04 2.01 16.76
CA SER A 59 1.20 2.06 17.53
C SER A 59 2.33 2.58 16.66
N PRO A 60 3.48 3.02 17.26
CA PRO A 60 4.66 3.39 16.49
C PRO A 60 5.19 2.27 15.60
N ARG A 61 4.99 1.00 15.99
CA ARG A 61 5.44 -0.16 15.21
C ARG A 61 4.68 -0.31 13.89
N HIS A 62 3.45 0.22 13.82
CA HIS A 62 2.61 0.11 12.63
C HIS A 62 2.88 1.21 11.61
N VAL A 63 3.70 2.21 11.97
CA VAL A 63 3.99 3.32 11.04
C VAL A 63 4.79 2.79 9.85
N PRO A 64 4.29 2.99 8.60
CA PRO A 64 4.98 2.49 7.43
C PRO A 64 6.34 3.17 7.22
N ALA A 65 7.31 2.41 6.73
CA ALA A 65 8.60 2.96 6.31
C ALA A 65 8.47 3.75 5.02
N LYS A 66 7.54 3.33 4.15
CA LYS A 66 7.25 4.01 2.88
C LYS A 66 5.75 4.13 2.69
N ILE A 67 5.31 5.28 2.17
CA ILE A 67 3.93 5.54 1.77
C ILE A 67 3.97 6.00 0.32
N ILE A 68 3.29 5.25 -0.56
CA ILE A 68 3.36 5.45 -2.01
C ILE A 68 1.95 5.59 -2.56
N SER A 69 1.71 6.62 -3.39
CA SER A 69 0.40 6.77 -4.03
C SER A 69 0.33 5.93 -5.31
N VAL A 70 -0.82 5.34 -5.54
CA VAL A 70 -1.11 4.54 -6.74
C VAL A 70 -2.47 4.94 -7.29
N ASN A 71 -2.69 4.66 -8.57
CA ASN A 71 -3.97 4.98 -9.21
C ASN A 71 -5.04 3.93 -8.90
N ASP A 72 -4.64 2.69 -8.66
CA ASP A 72 -5.59 1.62 -8.38
C ASP A 72 -4.94 0.55 -7.51
N ILE A 73 -5.77 -0.22 -6.82
CA ILE A 73 -5.34 -1.28 -5.93
C ILE A 73 -5.90 -2.59 -6.47
N PRO A 74 -5.05 -3.63 -6.67
CA PRO A 74 -5.54 -4.89 -7.23
C PRO A 74 -6.49 -5.60 -6.28
N ARG A 75 -7.57 -6.13 -6.83
CA ARG A 75 -8.58 -6.90 -6.10
C ARG A 75 -8.85 -8.21 -6.80
N THR A 76 -9.22 -9.21 -6.01
CA THR A 76 -9.70 -10.47 -6.57
C THR A 76 -11.09 -10.26 -7.15
N LYS A 77 -11.56 -11.21 -7.98
CA LYS A 77 -12.90 -11.17 -8.55
C LYS A 77 -14.00 -11.19 -7.49
N SER A 78 -13.67 -11.67 -6.28
CA SER A 78 -14.58 -11.63 -5.13
C SER A 78 -14.54 -10.30 -4.37
N GLY A 79 -13.71 -9.34 -4.80
CA GLY A 79 -13.65 -8.00 -4.21
C GLY A 79 -12.66 -7.81 -3.10
N LYS A 80 -11.84 -8.80 -2.80
CA LYS A 80 -10.83 -8.71 -1.74
C LYS A 80 -9.54 -8.08 -2.26
N ILE A 81 -8.87 -7.27 -1.42
CA ILE A 81 -7.57 -6.69 -1.76
C ILE A 81 -6.55 -7.81 -1.94
N ALA A 82 -5.81 -7.77 -3.04
CA ALA A 82 -4.83 -8.79 -3.39
C ALA A 82 -3.43 -8.43 -2.85
N GLU A 83 -3.28 -8.45 -1.53
CA GLU A 83 -2.02 -8.09 -0.87
C GLU A 83 -0.85 -8.95 -1.29
N LEU A 84 -1.06 -10.27 -1.42
CA LEU A 84 0.01 -11.20 -1.78
C LEU A 84 0.55 -10.95 -3.17
N ALA A 85 -0.31 -10.56 -4.11
CA ALA A 85 0.10 -10.22 -5.48
C ALA A 85 1.06 -9.02 -5.48
N VAL A 86 0.74 -7.98 -4.71
CA VAL A 86 1.59 -6.81 -4.59
C VAL A 86 2.89 -7.14 -3.87
N ARG A 87 2.82 -7.92 -2.79
CA ARG A 87 4.01 -8.36 -2.07
C ARG A 87 4.97 -9.08 -3.01
N ASP A 88 4.46 -9.97 -3.83
CA ASP A 88 5.30 -10.71 -4.78
C ASP A 88 5.89 -9.78 -5.83
N LEU A 89 5.09 -8.86 -6.37
CA LEU A 89 5.56 -7.91 -7.39
C LEU A 89 6.71 -7.03 -6.91
N ILE A 90 6.62 -6.50 -5.71
CA ILE A 90 7.68 -5.62 -5.19
C ILE A 90 8.97 -6.38 -4.90
N HIS A 91 8.89 -7.72 -4.81
CA HIS A 91 10.05 -8.60 -4.65
C HIS A 91 10.46 -9.27 -5.96
N SER A 92 9.89 -8.86 -7.09
CA SER A 92 10.17 -9.45 -8.41
C SER A 92 9.86 -10.95 -8.48
N ILE A 93 8.86 -11.38 -7.73
CA ILE A 93 8.37 -12.76 -7.75
C ILE A 93 7.19 -12.85 -8.71
N PRO A 94 7.18 -13.82 -9.65
CA PRO A 94 6.07 -13.98 -10.59
C PRO A 94 4.75 -14.28 -9.87
N ILE A 95 3.66 -13.70 -10.40
CA ILE A 95 2.32 -13.93 -9.84
C ILE A 95 1.67 -15.11 -10.55
N ASN A 96 1.20 -16.08 -9.77
CA ASN A 96 0.61 -17.31 -10.30
C ASN A 96 -0.87 -17.18 -10.68
N ASN A 97 -1.60 -16.26 -10.06
CA ASN A 97 -3.06 -16.17 -10.19
C ASN A 97 -3.55 -14.86 -10.76
N ILE A 98 -2.92 -14.39 -11.84
CA ILE A 98 -3.35 -13.14 -12.50
C ILE A 98 -4.81 -13.21 -12.94
N THR A 99 -5.27 -14.39 -13.40
CA THR A 99 -6.64 -14.58 -13.86
C THR A 99 -7.67 -14.45 -12.74
N ALA A 100 -7.26 -14.58 -11.47
CA ALA A 100 -8.17 -14.41 -10.34
C ALA A 100 -8.41 -12.93 -10.01
N LEU A 101 -7.67 -12.01 -10.62
CA LEU A 101 -7.80 -10.58 -10.35
C LEU A 101 -8.85 -9.92 -11.22
N ALA A 102 -9.61 -9.01 -10.64
CA ALA A 102 -10.61 -8.23 -11.35
C ALA A 102 -9.97 -7.13 -12.20
N ASN A 103 -8.84 -6.58 -11.75
CA ASN A 103 -8.17 -5.44 -12.38
C ASN A 103 -6.66 -5.66 -12.52
N PRO A 104 -6.23 -6.72 -13.25
CA PRO A 104 -4.80 -7.05 -13.34
C PRO A 104 -3.96 -5.98 -14.03
N GLU A 105 -4.56 -5.09 -14.80
CA GLU A 105 -3.85 -4.00 -15.48
C GLU A 105 -3.20 -3.02 -14.52
N CYS A 106 -3.70 -2.90 -13.28
CA CYS A 106 -3.09 -2.00 -12.29
C CYS A 106 -1.77 -2.51 -11.74
N LEU A 107 -1.44 -3.77 -11.99
CA LEU A 107 -0.21 -4.38 -11.44
C LEU A 107 1.06 -3.70 -11.95
N ASP A 108 1.03 -3.09 -13.12
CA ASP A 108 2.20 -2.42 -13.68
C ASP A 108 2.70 -1.27 -12.79
N GLU A 109 1.82 -0.64 -12.02
CA GLU A 109 2.22 0.42 -11.09
C GLU A 109 3.11 -0.07 -9.95
N TYR A 110 3.07 -1.37 -9.66
CA TYR A 110 3.81 -1.96 -8.54
C TYR A 110 5.15 -2.57 -8.96
N LYS A 111 5.54 -2.38 -10.22
CA LYS A 111 6.81 -2.88 -10.75
C LYS A 111 7.84 -1.75 -10.76
N ASN A 112 9.08 -2.08 -10.40
CA ASN A 112 10.21 -1.16 -10.49
C ASN A 112 9.98 0.16 -9.75
N ILE A 113 9.44 0.07 -8.54
CA ILE A 113 9.18 1.25 -7.72
C ILE A 113 10.49 1.76 -7.13
N LYS A 114 10.90 2.96 -7.56
CA LYS A 114 12.17 3.55 -7.17
C LYS A 114 12.29 3.80 -5.67
N GLU A 115 11.21 4.25 -5.04
CA GLU A 115 11.17 4.54 -3.61
C GLU A 115 11.45 3.32 -2.75
N LEU A 116 11.17 2.12 -3.27
CA LEU A 116 11.41 0.87 -2.54
C LEU A 116 12.86 0.41 -2.59
N SER A 117 13.69 1.08 -3.37
CA SER A 117 15.14 0.80 -3.44
C SER A 117 15.95 1.68 -2.49
N ALA A 118 15.31 2.48 -1.71
CA ALA A 118 15.91 3.39 -0.75
C ALA A 118 15.38 3.09 0.66
#